data_035392005289066c9d09d303ca6b6776
#
_entry.id   035392005289066c9d09d303ca6b6776
#
_cell.length_a   1.000
_cell.length_b   1.000
_cell.length_c   1.000
_cell.angle_alpha   90.00
_cell.angle_beta   90.00
_cell.angle_gamma   90.00
#
_symmetry.space_group_name_H-M   'P 1'
#
loop_
_entity.id
_entity.type
_entity.pdbx_description
1 polymer ?
#
loop_
_entity_poly.entity_id
_entity_poly.type
_entity_poly.pdbx_seq_one_letter_code
_entity_poly.pdbx_strand_id
1 'polypeptide(L)'
;MSEHPHGCLTCHRAELCGPQDICQRHVAVTDRCTICPKNERCELKDTARFVELDMTIPLNYNRRDLPIHVDDPFYDRDYNLCIVCARCVRVCDEIRIDSALTLVSRSGVSLVGTSNGTSLLESGCEFCGACIDVCPTGALVERDYKWEKSDKEYEANCFNCSGGCDALVEVNKSDKLIRFKGDLSSPSTKGQLCYKGKFGYDYPNSTSRIKKSYYKDVFKNKSIGNDEAIKMINEKLKNINPEQIAIIGSPLSLIHI
;
A
#
# COMPACT_ATOMS: atom_id res chain seq x y z
N MET A 1 17.15 15.91 17.98
CA MET A 1 16.23 15.42 16.91
C MET A 1 16.58 15.99 15.54
N SER A 2 17.08 17.21 15.44
CA SER A 2 17.50 17.85 14.20
C SER A 2 18.75 17.27 13.57
N GLU A 3 19.57 16.56 14.34
CA GLU A 3 20.84 16.01 13.86
C GLU A 3 20.71 14.75 12.99
N HIS A 4 19.55 14.09 13.05
CA HIS A 4 19.25 12.89 12.28
C HIS A 4 17.89 12.98 11.59
N PRO A 5 17.70 13.93 10.66
CA PRO A 5 16.39 14.16 10.06
C PRO A 5 15.83 12.92 9.35
N HIS A 6 16.68 12.12 8.75
CA HIS A 6 16.24 10.88 8.09
C HIS A 6 15.87 9.79 9.09
N GLY A 7 16.59 9.67 10.19
CA GLY A 7 16.25 8.76 11.27
C GLY A 7 14.90 9.11 11.91
N CYS A 8 14.63 10.40 12.11
CA CYS A 8 13.35 10.85 12.67
C CYS A 8 12.17 10.61 11.75
N LEU A 9 12.34 10.64 10.44
CA LEU A 9 11.27 10.38 9.47
C LEU A 9 10.90 8.89 9.38
N THR A 10 11.85 8.00 9.62
CA THR A 10 11.66 6.56 9.51
C THR A 10 11.51 5.87 10.86
N CYS A 11 12.02 6.46 11.92
CA CYS A 11 11.96 5.95 13.28
C CYS A 11 11.01 6.79 14.14
N HIS A 12 9.88 6.24 14.56
CA HIS A 12 8.93 6.91 15.46
C HIS A 12 9.41 6.98 16.91
N ARG A 13 10.50 6.32 17.19
CA ARG A 13 11.10 6.29 18.52
C ARG A 13 12.25 7.29 18.58
N ALA A 14 11.92 8.57 18.64
CA ALA A 14 12.91 9.64 18.69
C ALA A 14 13.93 9.45 19.85
N GLU A 15 13.51 8.82 20.94
CA GLU A 15 14.35 8.45 22.06
C GLU A 15 15.46 7.45 21.71
N LEU A 16 15.23 6.63 20.67
CA LEU A 16 16.23 5.68 20.20
C LEU A 16 17.20 6.28 19.18
N CYS A 17 17.01 7.52 18.77
CA CYS A 17 17.94 8.21 17.87
C CYS A 17 19.26 8.58 18.57
N GLY A 18 19.30 8.61 19.88
CA GLY A 18 20.52 8.86 20.65
C GLY A 18 21.59 7.79 20.46
N PRO A 19 21.28 6.50 20.59
CA PRO A 19 22.18 5.42 20.18
C PRO A 19 22.25 5.37 18.65
N GLN A 20 23.34 5.84 18.08
CA GLN A 20 23.55 5.81 16.62
C GLN A 20 23.43 4.41 16.02
N ASP A 21 23.59 3.40 16.82
CA ASP A 21 23.46 1.97 16.48
C ASP A 21 22.11 1.59 15.92
N ILE A 22 21.07 2.32 16.27
CA ILE A 22 19.69 2.04 15.84
C ILE A 22 19.31 2.84 14.61
N CYS A 23 20.10 3.83 14.24
CA CYS A 23 19.86 4.58 13.01
C CYS A 23 20.05 3.69 11.80
N GLN A 24 19.14 3.79 10.81
CA GLN A 24 19.26 3.03 9.56
C GLN A 24 20.55 3.29 8.78
N ARG A 25 21.32 4.29 9.17
CA ARG A 25 22.67 4.56 8.68
C ARG A 25 23.74 3.76 9.38
N HIS A 26 23.38 3.06 10.44
CA HIS A 26 24.30 2.25 11.20
C HIS A 26 24.79 1.03 10.43
N VAL A 27 25.96 0.56 10.80
CA VAL A 27 26.67 -0.52 10.11
C VAL A 27 26.02 -1.87 10.29
N ALA A 28 25.42 -2.12 11.45
CA ALA A 28 24.81 -3.42 11.77
C ALA A 28 23.48 -3.61 11.04
N VAL A 29 23.34 -4.73 10.35
CA VAL A 29 22.14 -5.06 9.56
C VAL A 29 20.91 -5.24 10.48
N THR A 30 21.10 -5.82 11.64
CA THR A 30 20.04 -6.03 12.64
C THR A 30 19.43 -4.72 13.11
N ASP A 31 20.25 -3.70 13.35
CA ASP A 31 19.81 -2.40 13.84
C ASP A 31 18.96 -1.67 12.80
N ARG A 32 19.31 -1.78 11.56
CA ARG A 32 18.50 -1.26 10.45
C ARG A 32 17.16 -1.94 10.33
N CYS A 33 17.13 -3.25 10.51
CA CYS A 33 15.87 -4.01 10.48
C CYS A 33 14.92 -3.53 11.58
N THR A 34 15.45 -3.13 12.75
CA THR A 34 14.64 -2.64 13.88
C THR A 34 13.84 -1.40 13.53
N ILE A 35 14.39 -0.51 12.71
CA ILE A 35 13.73 0.75 12.32
C ILE A 35 13.09 0.72 10.93
N CYS A 36 13.13 -0.42 10.24
CA CYS A 36 12.57 -0.57 8.90
C CYS A 36 11.09 -0.94 8.97
N PRO A 37 10.20 -0.18 8.32
CA PRO A 37 8.77 -0.50 8.31
C PRO A 37 8.42 -1.80 7.59
N LYS A 38 9.34 -2.35 6.78
CA LYS A 38 9.20 -3.68 6.14
C LYS A 38 9.87 -4.82 6.92
N ASN A 39 10.32 -4.62 8.14
CA ASN A 39 11.10 -5.61 8.88
C ASN A 39 10.45 -7.01 8.92
N GLU A 40 9.13 -7.10 9.04
CA GLU A 40 8.41 -8.37 9.15
C GLU A 40 7.95 -8.96 7.80
N ARG A 41 8.08 -8.18 6.72
CA ARG A 41 7.68 -8.57 5.36
C ARG A 41 8.81 -8.28 4.35
N CYS A 42 10.04 -8.54 4.76
CA CYS A 42 11.25 -8.25 3.99
C CYS A 42 11.77 -9.51 3.29
N GLU A 43 11.59 -9.60 1.98
CA GLU A 43 12.06 -10.72 1.18
C GLU A 43 13.59 -10.87 1.25
N LEU A 44 14.35 -9.77 1.33
CA LEU A 44 15.80 -9.84 1.50
C LEU A 44 16.18 -10.54 2.81
N LYS A 45 15.45 -10.25 3.90
CA LYS A 45 15.68 -10.89 5.19
C LYS A 45 15.36 -12.38 5.17
N ASP A 46 14.30 -12.75 4.46
CA ASP A 46 13.92 -14.16 4.30
C ASP A 46 14.96 -14.90 3.45
N THR A 47 15.45 -14.27 2.39
CA THR A 47 16.56 -14.82 1.58
C THR A 47 17.84 -14.99 2.42
N ALA A 48 18.18 -13.99 3.24
CA ALA A 48 19.34 -14.05 4.12
C ALA A 48 19.24 -15.21 5.12
N ARG A 49 18.05 -15.43 5.68
CA ARG A 49 17.79 -16.59 6.56
C ARG A 49 17.90 -17.92 5.82
N PHE A 50 17.36 -17.98 4.61
CA PHE A 50 17.40 -19.20 3.79
C PHE A 50 18.83 -19.62 3.46
N VAL A 51 19.73 -18.67 3.20
CA VAL A 51 21.16 -18.94 2.96
C VAL A 51 22.00 -19.00 4.24
N GLU A 52 21.34 -19.01 5.40
CA GLU A 52 21.97 -19.09 6.73
C GLU A 52 23.03 -17.99 6.98
N LEU A 53 22.82 -16.81 6.43
CA LEU A 53 23.71 -15.69 6.63
C LEU A 53 23.69 -15.23 8.09
N ASP A 54 24.88 -15.14 8.72
CA ASP A 54 25.00 -14.55 10.04
C ASP A 54 24.79 -13.03 9.96
N MET A 55 23.61 -12.58 10.39
CA MET A 55 23.21 -11.19 10.36
C MET A 55 23.73 -10.38 11.56
N THR A 56 24.43 -11.01 12.49
CA THR A 56 24.99 -10.35 13.66
C THR A 56 26.37 -9.75 13.39
N ILE A 57 27.02 -10.19 12.33
CA ILE A 57 28.35 -9.70 11.94
C ILE A 57 28.21 -8.28 11.37
N PRO A 58 28.94 -7.29 11.93
CA PRO A 58 28.97 -5.95 11.36
C PRO A 58 29.51 -5.97 9.93
N LEU A 59 28.73 -5.48 8.99
CA LEU A 59 29.16 -5.34 7.61
C LEU A 59 29.89 -4.02 7.40
N ASN A 60 30.94 -4.03 6.60
CA ASN A 60 31.56 -2.79 6.15
C ASN A 60 30.58 -2.04 5.23
N TYR A 61 30.12 -0.89 5.67
CA TYR A 61 29.00 -0.19 5.06
C TYR A 61 29.39 1.20 4.58
N ASN A 62 29.24 1.38 3.28
CA ASN A 62 29.35 2.70 2.68
C ASN A 62 28.01 3.44 2.82
N ARG A 63 28.00 4.51 3.61
CA ARG A 63 26.84 5.40 3.73
C ARG A 63 26.58 6.06 2.39
N ARG A 64 25.35 6.04 1.94
CA ARG A 64 24.93 6.74 0.72
C ARG A 64 24.50 8.17 0.99
N ASP A 65 24.00 8.45 2.18
CA ASP A 65 23.51 9.78 2.60
C ASP A 65 22.49 10.39 1.63
N LEU A 66 21.61 9.56 1.10
CA LEU A 66 20.57 9.98 0.16
C LEU A 66 19.39 10.57 0.90
N PRO A 67 18.74 11.61 0.35
CA PRO A 67 17.52 12.14 0.91
C PRO A 67 16.39 11.08 0.88
N ILE A 68 15.53 11.12 1.89
CA ILE A 68 14.29 10.34 1.88
C ILE A 68 13.23 11.17 1.19
N HIS A 69 12.58 10.60 0.19
CA HIS A 69 11.51 11.25 -0.55
C HIS A 69 10.17 10.94 0.13
N VAL A 70 9.57 11.95 0.72
CA VAL A 70 8.26 11.89 1.40
C VAL A 70 7.21 12.78 0.73
N ASP A 71 7.58 13.40 -0.39
CA ASP A 71 6.72 14.33 -1.13
C ASP A 71 5.72 13.62 -2.06
N ASP A 72 5.98 12.35 -2.36
CA ASP A 72 5.05 11.56 -3.18
C ASP A 72 3.71 11.35 -2.43
N PRO A 73 2.58 11.31 -3.13
CA PRO A 73 1.26 11.33 -2.48
C PRO A 73 0.94 10.07 -1.66
N PHE A 74 1.45 8.89 -2.02
CA PHE A 74 0.98 7.62 -1.46
C PHE A 74 2.06 6.78 -0.77
N TYR A 75 3.34 7.00 -1.06
CA TYR A 75 4.41 6.18 -0.51
C TYR A 75 5.71 6.95 -0.33
N ASP A 76 6.55 6.44 0.55
CA ASP A 76 7.86 6.99 0.85
C ASP A 76 8.93 6.19 0.12
N ARG A 77 9.97 6.88 -0.34
CA ARG A 77 11.14 6.30 -1.00
C ARG A 77 12.41 6.59 -0.22
N ASP A 78 13.04 5.56 0.29
CA ASP A 78 14.34 5.65 0.98
C ASP A 78 15.38 4.79 0.25
N TYR A 79 16.08 5.40 -0.65
CA TYR A 79 17.10 4.68 -1.44
C TYR A 79 18.37 4.32 -0.64
N ASN A 80 18.49 4.75 0.62
CA ASN A 80 19.53 4.22 1.51
C ASN A 80 19.32 2.73 1.80
N LEU A 81 18.06 2.25 1.74
CA LEU A 81 17.70 0.85 1.91
C LEU A 81 17.66 0.06 0.59
N CYS A 82 17.95 0.71 -0.53
CA CYS A 82 17.87 0.09 -1.85
C CYS A 82 19.11 -0.79 -2.11
N ILE A 83 18.89 -2.03 -2.56
CA ILE A 83 19.94 -2.97 -2.96
C ILE A 83 20.22 -2.96 -4.47
N VAL A 84 19.63 -2.02 -5.20
CA VAL A 84 19.81 -1.84 -6.66
C VAL A 84 19.45 -3.10 -7.47
N CYS A 85 18.47 -3.88 -7.02
CA CYS A 85 18.03 -5.10 -7.72
C CYS A 85 17.26 -4.83 -9.02
N ALA A 86 16.88 -3.58 -9.29
CA ALA A 86 16.14 -3.11 -10.46
C ALA A 86 14.74 -3.71 -10.67
N ARG A 87 14.17 -4.47 -9.73
CA ARG A 87 12.82 -5.05 -9.87
C ARG A 87 11.76 -3.96 -10.08
N CYS A 88 11.84 -2.85 -9.34
CA CYS A 88 10.92 -1.72 -9.47
C CYS A 88 11.02 -1.04 -10.84
N VAL A 89 12.21 -0.95 -11.40
CA VAL A 89 12.43 -0.41 -12.75
C VAL A 89 11.78 -1.33 -13.79
N ARG A 90 12.08 -2.63 -13.74
CA ARG A 90 11.53 -3.61 -14.70
C ARG A 90 10.01 -3.71 -14.64
N VAL A 91 9.41 -3.75 -13.45
CA VAL A 91 7.95 -3.81 -13.37
C VAL A 91 7.29 -2.54 -13.91
N CYS A 92 7.94 -1.38 -13.71
CA CYS A 92 7.46 -0.10 -14.22
C CYS A 92 7.56 -0.03 -15.75
N ASP A 93 8.66 -0.51 -16.31
CA ASP A 93 8.93 -0.45 -17.74
C ASP A 93 8.26 -1.60 -18.51
N GLU A 94 8.51 -2.86 -18.11
CA GLU A 94 8.11 -4.04 -18.87
C GLU A 94 6.64 -4.45 -18.66
N ILE A 95 6.09 -4.21 -17.48
CA ILE A 95 4.75 -4.67 -17.11
C ILE A 95 3.73 -3.52 -17.13
N ARG A 96 4.11 -2.37 -16.55
CA ARG A 96 3.23 -1.19 -16.50
C ARG A 96 3.34 -0.31 -17.73
N ILE A 97 4.49 -0.35 -18.41
CA ILE A 97 4.80 0.48 -19.59
C ILE A 97 4.79 1.99 -19.26
N ASP A 98 4.96 2.31 -17.99
CA ASP A 98 5.03 3.69 -17.48
C ASP A 98 6.43 4.30 -17.66
N SER A 99 7.48 3.47 -17.55
CA SER A 99 8.90 3.88 -17.59
C SER A 99 9.26 5.08 -16.72
N ALA A 100 8.48 5.31 -15.65
CA ALA A 100 8.68 6.44 -14.74
C ALA A 100 9.92 6.28 -13.85
N LEU A 101 10.33 5.03 -13.58
CA LEU A 101 11.53 4.68 -12.82
C LEU A 101 12.61 4.15 -13.75
N THR A 102 13.85 4.58 -13.49
CA THR A 102 15.01 4.15 -14.25
C THR A 102 16.22 3.91 -13.35
N LEU A 103 17.23 3.22 -13.87
CA LEU A 103 18.55 3.17 -13.23
C LEU A 103 19.36 4.40 -13.67
N VAL A 104 19.74 5.19 -12.70
CA VAL A 104 20.61 6.36 -12.92
C VAL A 104 22.01 6.02 -12.41
N SER A 105 22.99 6.13 -13.28
CA SER A 105 24.41 5.94 -12.94
C SER A 105 25.13 7.28 -12.97
N ARG A 106 25.65 7.69 -11.82
CA ARG A 106 26.49 8.90 -11.70
C ARG A 106 27.75 8.57 -10.93
N SER A 107 28.89 8.98 -11.47
CA SER A 107 30.21 8.83 -10.80
C SER A 107 30.51 7.43 -10.27
N GLY A 108 30.13 6.38 -11.04
CA GLY A 108 30.32 4.99 -10.63
C GLY A 108 29.33 4.44 -9.60
N VAL A 109 28.31 5.21 -9.21
CA VAL A 109 27.25 4.77 -8.31
C VAL A 109 25.95 4.62 -9.09
N SER A 110 25.34 3.44 -9.03
CA SER A 110 24.02 3.18 -9.60
C SER A 110 22.94 3.37 -8.55
N LEU A 111 21.87 4.07 -8.92
CA LEU A 111 20.71 4.34 -8.09
C LEU A 111 19.43 4.15 -8.90
N VAL A 112 18.34 3.89 -8.22
CA VAL A 112 17.01 4.00 -8.81
C VAL A 112 16.56 5.44 -8.71
N GLY A 113 16.00 5.98 -9.76
CA GLY A 113 15.48 7.35 -9.80
C GLY A 113 14.48 7.51 -10.92
N THR A 114 14.07 8.74 -11.15
CA THR A 114 13.31 9.12 -12.34
C THR A 114 14.28 9.52 -13.47
N SER A 115 13.84 9.45 -14.71
CA SER A 115 14.59 9.88 -15.88
C SER A 115 15.12 11.28 -15.70
N ASN A 116 15.44 12.14 -15.69
CA ASN A 116 15.87 13.53 -15.50
C ASN A 116 15.97 13.99 -14.03
N GLY A 117 15.81 13.11 -13.05
CA GLY A 117 15.83 13.48 -11.62
C GLY A 117 14.64 14.34 -11.20
N THR A 118 13.52 14.26 -11.93
CA THR A 118 12.25 14.93 -11.63
C THR A 118 11.48 14.21 -10.52
N SER A 119 10.40 14.81 -10.04
CA SER A 119 9.46 14.11 -9.17
C SER A 119 8.78 12.95 -9.90
N LEU A 120 8.22 11.99 -9.17
CA LEU A 120 7.46 10.90 -9.79
C LEU A 120 6.26 11.42 -10.58
N LEU A 121 5.59 12.45 -10.07
CA LEU A 121 4.46 13.07 -10.74
C LEU A 121 4.85 13.65 -12.11
N GLU A 122 5.99 14.34 -12.18
CA GLU A 122 6.52 14.90 -13.43
C GLU A 122 7.09 13.84 -14.37
N SER A 123 7.46 12.67 -13.85
CA SER A 123 7.96 11.55 -14.65
C SER A 123 6.86 10.75 -15.34
N GLY A 124 5.59 11.13 -15.18
CA GLY A 124 4.43 10.42 -15.73
C GLY A 124 4.00 9.20 -14.94
N CYS A 125 4.42 9.06 -13.69
CA CYS A 125 4.05 7.95 -12.83
C CYS A 125 2.53 7.92 -12.57
N GLU A 126 1.89 6.78 -12.84
CA GLU A 126 0.47 6.54 -12.55
C GLU A 126 0.17 6.16 -11.09
N PHE A 127 1.18 6.11 -10.24
CA PHE A 127 1.08 5.68 -8.85
C PHE A 127 0.39 4.32 -8.66
N CYS A 128 0.59 3.38 -9.56
CA CYS A 128 -0.01 2.05 -9.50
C CYS A 128 0.48 1.19 -8.32
N GLY A 129 1.64 1.53 -7.73
CA GLY A 129 2.22 0.84 -6.58
C GLY A 129 2.91 -0.49 -6.87
N ALA A 130 2.97 -0.94 -8.13
CA ALA A 130 3.63 -2.20 -8.50
C ALA A 130 5.10 -2.24 -8.07
N CYS A 131 5.80 -1.12 -8.11
CA CYS A 131 7.18 -1.00 -7.65
C CYS A 131 7.34 -1.27 -6.14
N ILE A 132 6.33 -0.96 -5.33
CA ILE A 132 6.32 -1.24 -3.89
C ILE A 132 6.15 -2.75 -3.65
N ASP A 133 5.26 -3.39 -4.42
CA ASP A 133 4.94 -4.82 -4.26
C ASP A 133 6.13 -5.70 -4.61
N VAL A 134 6.93 -5.32 -5.61
CA VAL A 134 8.12 -6.08 -6.01
C VAL A 134 9.39 -5.68 -5.27
N CYS A 135 9.37 -4.63 -4.43
CA CYS A 135 10.55 -4.19 -3.71
C CYS A 135 10.88 -5.16 -2.56
N PRO A 136 12.05 -5.83 -2.58
CA PRO A 136 12.40 -6.82 -1.56
C PRO A 136 12.84 -6.19 -0.23
N THR A 137 12.96 -4.87 -0.17
CA THR A 137 13.45 -4.13 1.01
C THR A 137 12.47 -3.03 1.42
N GLY A 138 12.81 -2.26 2.44
CA GLY A 138 12.06 -1.08 2.87
C GLY A 138 12.35 0.19 2.07
N ALA A 139 12.98 0.09 0.90
CA ALA A 139 13.29 1.25 0.07
C ALA A 139 12.04 1.94 -0.49
N LEU A 140 10.97 1.18 -0.73
CA LEU A 140 9.67 1.67 -1.19
C LEU A 140 8.61 1.14 -0.23
N VAL A 141 7.85 2.02 0.41
CA VAL A 141 6.87 1.65 1.43
C VAL A 141 5.64 2.53 1.34
N GLU A 142 4.47 1.93 1.41
CA GLU A 142 3.21 2.66 1.53
C GLU A 142 3.27 3.61 2.73
N ARG A 143 2.76 4.83 2.57
CA ARG A 143 2.76 5.84 3.66
C ARG A 143 1.77 5.49 4.74
N ASP A 144 0.54 5.13 4.33
CA ASP A 144 -0.51 4.78 5.25
C ASP A 144 -0.23 3.42 5.90
N TYR A 145 -0.43 3.35 7.20
CA TYR A 145 -0.26 2.13 8.00
C TYR A 145 1.10 1.43 7.85
N LYS A 146 2.15 2.15 7.45
CA LYS A 146 3.47 1.55 7.17
C LYS A 146 4.09 0.81 8.35
N TRP A 147 3.73 1.18 9.58
CA TRP A 147 4.20 0.56 10.82
C TRP A 147 3.23 -0.48 11.39
N GLU A 148 2.05 -0.63 10.79
CA GLU A 148 1.06 -1.61 11.20
C GLU A 148 1.48 -3.01 10.77
N LYS A 149 1.25 -3.98 11.67
CA LYS A 149 1.53 -5.39 11.42
C LYS A 149 0.29 -6.09 10.90
N SER A 150 0.47 -6.90 9.87
CA SER A 150 -0.57 -7.81 9.40
C SER A 150 -0.76 -8.96 10.39
N ASP A 151 -2.01 -9.26 10.71
CA ASP A 151 -2.41 -10.43 11.49
C ASP A 151 -3.03 -11.50 10.59
N LYS A 152 -3.83 -11.08 9.61
CA LYS A 152 -4.51 -11.95 8.65
C LYS A 152 -4.48 -11.35 7.26
N GLU A 153 -4.52 -12.25 6.27
CA GLU A 153 -4.66 -11.90 4.86
C GLU A 153 -5.90 -12.61 4.29
N TYR A 154 -6.67 -11.90 3.48
CA TYR A 154 -7.88 -12.40 2.84
C TYR A 154 -7.83 -12.15 1.34
N GLU A 155 -8.32 -13.10 0.56
CA GLU A 155 -8.61 -12.91 -0.85
C GLU A 155 -9.84 -12.02 -1.00
N ALA A 156 -9.78 -11.05 -1.90
CA ALA A 156 -10.84 -10.09 -2.15
C ALA A 156 -10.81 -9.56 -3.58
N ASN A 157 -11.85 -8.87 -3.97
CA ASN A 157 -11.89 -8.13 -5.23
C ASN A 157 -11.90 -6.63 -4.95
N CYS A 158 -11.19 -5.88 -5.79
CA CYS A 158 -11.23 -4.44 -5.73
C CYS A 158 -12.60 -3.93 -6.21
N PHE A 159 -13.25 -3.11 -5.40
CA PHE A 159 -14.59 -2.57 -5.70
C PHE A 159 -14.57 -1.05 -5.96
N ASN A 160 -13.42 -0.48 -6.27
CA ASN A 160 -13.32 0.94 -6.64
C ASN A 160 -13.77 1.25 -8.09
N CYS A 161 -13.95 0.22 -8.90
CA CYS A 161 -14.51 0.33 -10.25
C CYS A 161 -15.02 -1.04 -10.73
N SER A 162 -15.60 -1.08 -11.93
CA SER A 162 -16.10 -2.31 -12.57
C SER A 162 -15.01 -3.31 -13.02
N GLY A 163 -13.74 -2.98 -12.88
CA GLY A 163 -12.63 -3.86 -13.25
C GLY A 163 -12.53 -5.12 -12.42
N GLY A 164 -13.01 -5.09 -11.15
CA GLY A 164 -13.06 -6.26 -10.27
C GLY A 164 -11.73 -6.96 -10.08
N CYS A 165 -10.63 -6.20 -10.01
CA CYS A 165 -9.28 -6.76 -9.88
C CYS A 165 -9.15 -7.62 -8.61
N ASP A 166 -8.61 -8.83 -8.77
CA ASP A 166 -8.32 -9.71 -7.64
C ASP A 166 -7.20 -9.15 -6.78
N ALA A 167 -7.37 -9.22 -5.49
CA ALA A 167 -6.47 -8.62 -4.52
C ALA A 167 -6.38 -9.40 -3.22
N LEU A 168 -5.29 -9.17 -2.49
CA LEU A 168 -5.06 -9.67 -1.14
C LEU A 168 -5.19 -8.49 -0.16
N VAL A 169 -6.00 -8.67 0.85
CA VAL A 169 -6.30 -7.67 1.87
C VAL A 169 -5.66 -8.05 3.18
N GLU A 170 -4.77 -7.22 3.69
CA GLU A 170 -4.17 -7.40 5.00
C GLU A 170 -4.92 -6.60 6.07
N VAL A 171 -5.23 -7.27 7.18
CA VAL A 171 -5.84 -6.66 8.35
C VAL A 171 -4.95 -6.84 9.58
N ASN A 172 -5.00 -5.88 10.49
CA ASN A 172 -4.31 -5.98 11.76
C ASN A 172 -5.18 -6.72 12.82
N LYS A 173 -4.64 -6.89 14.03
CA LYS A 173 -5.33 -7.56 15.16
C LYS A 173 -6.66 -6.91 15.58
N SER A 174 -6.90 -5.67 15.17
CA SER A 174 -8.14 -4.94 15.45
C SER A 174 -9.11 -4.98 14.26
N ASP A 175 -8.92 -5.91 13.33
CA ASP A 175 -9.69 -6.05 12.09
C ASP A 175 -9.70 -4.77 11.22
N LYS A 176 -8.67 -3.92 11.39
CA LYS A 176 -8.48 -2.74 10.58
C LYS A 176 -7.75 -3.13 9.30
N LEU A 177 -8.28 -2.73 8.16
CA LEU A 177 -7.66 -2.93 6.85
C LEU A 177 -6.45 -2.01 6.74
N ILE A 178 -5.28 -2.58 6.53
CA ILE A 178 -4.01 -1.85 6.56
C ILE A 178 -3.26 -1.87 5.23
N ARG A 179 -3.50 -2.85 4.37
CA ARG A 179 -2.89 -2.93 3.04
C ARG A 179 -3.77 -3.65 2.05
N PHE A 180 -3.63 -3.23 0.80
CA PHE A 180 -4.27 -3.85 -0.34
C PHE A 180 -3.17 -4.18 -1.38
N LYS A 181 -3.02 -5.45 -1.72
CA LYS A 181 -2.01 -5.94 -2.68
C LYS A 181 -2.71 -6.63 -3.84
N GLY A 182 -2.13 -6.55 -5.02
CA GLY A 182 -2.62 -7.34 -6.15
C GLY A 182 -2.34 -8.84 -5.93
N ASP A 183 -3.28 -9.67 -6.30
CA ASP A 183 -3.10 -11.12 -6.27
C ASP A 183 -2.30 -11.58 -7.49
N LEU A 184 -1.09 -12.06 -7.24
CA LEU A 184 -0.19 -12.59 -8.28
C LEU A 184 -0.74 -13.86 -8.96
N SER A 185 -1.62 -14.61 -8.27
CA SER A 185 -2.26 -15.81 -8.81
C SER A 185 -3.41 -15.50 -9.77
N SER A 186 -3.89 -14.27 -9.79
CA SER A 186 -4.99 -13.83 -10.65
C SER A 186 -4.64 -14.00 -12.14
N PRO A 187 -5.44 -14.75 -12.89
CA PRO A 187 -5.22 -14.92 -14.32
C PRO A 187 -5.48 -13.64 -15.12
N SER A 188 -6.33 -12.75 -14.61
CA SER A 188 -6.75 -11.52 -15.29
C SER A 188 -5.80 -10.36 -15.06
N THR A 189 -5.42 -10.11 -13.81
CA THR A 189 -4.63 -8.91 -13.43
C THR A 189 -3.17 -9.21 -13.12
N LYS A 190 -2.84 -10.49 -12.82
CA LYS A 190 -1.47 -10.92 -12.48
C LYS A 190 -0.81 -10.03 -11.43
N GLY A 191 -1.58 -9.67 -10.41
CA GLY A 191 -1.12 -8.82 -9.32
C GLY A 191 -1.10 -7.32 -9.63
N GLN A 192 -1.60 -6.88 -10.78
CA GLN A 192 -1.60 -5.46 -11.14
C GLN A 192 -2.84 -4.75 -10.60
N LEU A 193 -2.64 -3.62 -9.97
CA LEU A 193 -3.67 -2.70 -9.49
C LEU A 193 -3.44 -1.31 -10.08
N CYS A 194 -4.45 -0.46 -10.05
CA CYS A 194 -4.30 0.98 -10.26
C CYS A 194 -4.17 1.70 -8.90
N TYR A 195 -3.87 3.01 -8.91
CA TYR A 195 -3.72 3.78 -7.68
C TYR A 195 -4.95 3.73 -6.76
N LYS A 196 -6.16 3.69 -7.33
CA LYS A 196 -7.40 3.57 -6.55
C LYS A 196 -7.49 2.24 -5.81
N GLY A 197 -7.15 1.14 -6.48
CA GLY A 197 -7.12 -0.19 -5.86
C GLY A 197 -6.02 -0.29 -4.82
N LYS A 198 -4.83 0.20 -5.14
CA LYS A 198 -3.66 0.08 -4.27
C LYS A 198 -3.74 0.96 -3.02
N PHE A 199 -4.22 2.19 -3.12
CA PHE A 199 -4.17 3.19 -2.04
C PHE A 199 -5.55 3.69 -1.60
N GLY A 200 -6.60 3.49 -2.40
CA GLY A 200 -7.96 4.00 -2.11
C GLY A 200 -8.81 3.07 -1.25
N TYR A 201 -8.25 2.32 -0.35
CA TYR A 201 -8.92 1.27 0.41
C TYR A 201 -9.30 1.65 1.85
N ASP A 202 -8.97 2.84 2.33
CA ASP A 202 -9.14 3.19 3.77
C ASP A 202 -10.59 3.44 4.19
N TYR A 203 -11.47 3.71 3.26
CA TYR A 203 -12.86 4.03 3.57
C TYR A 203 -13.65 2.97 4.38
N PRO A 204 -13.35 1.64 4.32
CA PRO A 204 -13.96 0.67 5.23
C PRO A 204 -13.63 0.90 6.69
N ASN A 205 -12.48 1.50 6.99
CA ASN A 205 -12.04 1.84 8.34
C ASN A 205 -12.74 3.07 8.91
N SER A 206 -13.38 3.88 8.06
CA SER A 206 -14.03 5.12 8.49
C SER A 206 -15.16 4.88 9.49
N THR A 207 -15.11 5.58 10.60
CA THR A 207 -16.17 5.55 11.63
C THR A 207 -17.47 6.20 11.13
N SER A 208 -17.40 7.08 10.14
CA SER A 208 -18.56 7.73 9.53
C SER A 208 -19.27 6.87 8.49
N ARG A 209 -18.72 5.69 8.15
CA ARG A 209 -19.35 4.79 7.20
C ARG A 209 -20.72 4.32 7.67
N ILE A 210 -21.69 4.37 6.78
CA ILE A 210 -23.04 3.85 7.04
C ILE A 210 -22.96 2.33 7.11
N LYS A 211 -23.28 1.77 8.30
CA LYS A 211 -23.25 0.32 8.58
C LYS A 211 -24.62 -0.33 8.69
N LYS A 212 -25.70 0.47 8.63
CA LYS A 212 -27.08 0.01 8.77
C LYS A 212 -27.97 0.72 7.78
N SER A 213 -29.08 0.11 7.42
CA SER A 213 -30.12 0.77 6.65
C SER A 213 -30.80 1.85 7.48
N TYR A 214 -31.20 2.93 6.83
CA TYR A 214 -31.93 4.03 7.46
C TYR A 214 -33.22 4.29 6.71
N TYR A 215 -34.28 4.44 7.46
CA TYR A 215 -35.54 4.95 6.97
C TYR A 215 -35.69 6.41 7.35
N LYS A 216 -35.96 7.26 6.37
CA LYS A 216 -36.19 8.69 6.59
C LYS A 216 -37.67 8.90 6.87
N ASP A 217 -38.00 9.17 8.13
CA ASP A 217 -39.31 9.70 8.53
C ASP A 217 -39.27 11.24 8.44
N VAL A 218 -40.47 11.86 8.49
CA VAL A 218 -40.62 13.32 8.30
C VAL A 218 -39.69 14.15 9.17
N PHE A 219 -39.33 13.68 10.37
CA PHE A 219 -38.52 14.43 11.33
C PHE A 219 -37.19 13.76 11.77
N LYS A 220 -37.00 12.47 11.52
CA LYS A 220 -35.80 11.76 12.00
C LYS A 220 -35.40 10.58 11.09
N ASN A 221 -34.11 10.33 10.99
CA ASN A 221 -33.61 9.10 10.41
C ASN A 221 -33.67 7.99 11.46
N LYS A 222 -34.44 6.94 11.18
CA LYS A 222 -34.55 5.74 12.03
C LYS A 222 -33.68 4.63 11.43
N SER A 223 -32.76 4.08 12.25
CA SER A 223 -31.98 2.91 11.85
C SER A 223 -32.88 1.67 11.88
N ILE A 224 -32.84 0.87 10.82
CA ILE A 224 -33.59 -0.38 10.66
C ILE A 224 -32.69 -1.51 10.21
N GLY A 225 -33.06 -2.75 10.43
CA GLY A 225 -32.36 -3.91 9.89
C GLY A 225 -32.52 -4.00 8.36
N ASN A 226 -31.55 -4.63 7.70
CA ASN A 226 -31.59 -4.79 6.23
C ASN A 226 -32.84 -5.59 5.80
N ASP A 227 -33.18 -6.66 6.51
CA ASP A 227 -34.39 -7.47 6.20
C ASP A 227 -35.66 -6.68 6.34
N GLU A 228 -35.76 -5.83 7.37
CA GLU A 228 -36.90 -4.93 7.57
C GLU A 228 -36.99 -3.91 6.43
N ALA A 229 -35.84 -3.35 6.03
CA ALA A 229 -35.77 -2.42 4.90
C ALA A 229 -36.27 -3.06 3.59
N ILE A 230 -35.83 -4.30 3.31
CA ILE A 230 -36.25 -5.05 2.12
C ILE A 230 -37.74 -5.33 2.16
N LYS A 231 -38.31 -5.74 3.31
CA LYS A 231 -39.77 -5.95 3.47
C LYS A 231 -40.53 -4.67 3.18
N MET A 232 -40.11 -3.56 3.76
CA MET A 232 -40.78 -2.26 3.55
C MET A 232 -40.75 -1.83 2.08
N ILE A 233 -39.62 -2.05 1.39
CA ILE A 233 -39.48 -1.75 -0.06
C ILE A 233 -40.44 -2.63 -0.85
N ASN A 234 -40.44 -3.94 -0.60
CA ASN A 234 -41.31 -4.89 -1.28
C ASN A 234 -42.79 -4.58 -1.11
N GLU A 235 -43.19 -4.20 0.10
CA GLU A 235 -44.59 -3.81 0.37
C GLU A 235 -44.99 -2.56 -0.42
N LYS A 236 -44.10 -1.57 -0.52
CA LYS A 236 -44.37 -0.37 -1.30
C LYS A 236 -44.45 -0.66 -2.80
N LEU A 237 -43.58 -1.54 -3.32
CA LEU A 237 -43.51 -1.86 -4.75
C LEU A 237 -44.69 -2.75 -5.22
N LYS A 238 -45.30 -3.59 -4.35
CA LYS A 238 -46.38 -4.50 -4.72
C LYS A 238 -47.58 -3.85 -5.41
N ASN A 239 -47.87 -2.59 -5.08
CA ASN A 239 -49.05 -1.87 -5.58
C ASN A 239 -48.68 -0.85 -6.68
N ILE A 240 -47.46 -0.87 -7.18
CA ILE A 240 -46.99 0.05 -8.25
C ILE A 240 -47.01 -0.70 -9.56
N ASN A 241 -47.55 -0.09 -10.61
CA ASN A 241 -47.51 -0.65 -11.95
C ASN A 241 -46.03 -0.78 -12.38
N PRO A 242 -45.57 -1.96 -12.88
CA PRO A 242 -44.19 -2.18 -13.35
C PRO A 242 -43.68 -1.12 -14.32
N GLU A 243 -44.54 -0.56 -15.16
CA GLU A 243 -44.19 0.50 -16.10
C GLU A 243 -43.83 1.83 -15.44
N GLN A 244 -44.15 1.99 -14.16
CA GLN A 244 -43.80 3.17 -13.36
C GLN A 244 -42.49 2.99 -12.55
N ILE A 245 -41.85 1.83 -12.69
CA ILE A 245 -40.61 1.51 -11.96
C ILE A 245 -39.42 1.63 -12.91
N ALA A 246 -38.49 2.52 -12.58
CA ALA A 246 -37.21 2.63 -13.25
C ALA A 246 -36.09 2.22 -12.29
N ILE A 247 -35.18 1.36 -12.75
CA ILE A 247 -34.02 0.92 -11.98
C ILE A 247 -32.77 1.50 -12.65
N ILE A 248 -32.01 2.28 -11.86
CA ILE A 248 -30.70 2.78 -12.27
C ILE A 248 -29.65 1.96 -11.52
N GLY A 249 -28.93 1.11 -12.24
CA GLY A 249 -27.87 0.27 -11.70
C GLY A 249 -26.49 0.75 -12.14
N SER A 250 -25.49 0.33 -11.41
CA SER A 250 -24.08 0.51 -11.79
C SER A 250 -23.45 -0.88 -11.93
N PRO A 251 -22.44 -1.06 -12.82
CA PRO A 251 -21.72 -2.33 -12.92
C PRO A 251 -21.18 -2.83 -11.57
N LEU A 252 -20.84 -1.92 -10.67
CA LEU A 252 -20.40 -2.25 -9.31
C LEU A 252 -21.50 -2.87 -8.44
N SER A 253 -22.77 -2.47 -8.64
CA SER A 253 -23.87 -3.02 -7.86
C SER A 253 -24.41 -4.33 -8.45
N LEU A 254 -24.05 -4.67 -9.67
CA LEU A 254 -24.52 -5.86 -10.37
C LEU A 254 -23.57 -7.06 -10.29
N ILE A 255 -22.40 -6.87 -9.71
CA ILE A 255 -21.35 -7.91 -9.64
C ILE A 255 -21.78 -9.12 -8.79
N HIS A 256 -22.83 -9.00 -8.01
CA HIS A 256 -23.37 -10.03 -7.12
C HIS A 256 -24.71 -10.62 -7.62
N ILE A 257 -25.11 -10.33 -8.82
CA ILE A 257 -26.28 -10.90 -9.50
C ILE A 257 -25.83 -11.94 -10.54
#